data_5f90ba665d45a4522cd3c10fd7ac5051
#
_entry.id   5f90ba665d45a4522cd3c10fd7ac5051
#
_cell.length_a   1.000
_cell.length_b   1.000
_cell.length_c   1.000
_cell.angle_alpha   90.00
_cell.angle_beta   90.00
_cell.angle_gamma   90.00
#
_symmetry.space_group_name_H-M   'P 1'
#
loop_
_entity.id
_entity.type
_entity.pdbx_description
1 polymer ?
#
loop_
_entity_poly.entity_id
_entity_poly.type
_entity_poly.pdbx_seq_one_letter_code
_entity_poly.pdbx_strand_id
1 'polypeptide(L)'
;MSAQVSSSVVGRPVRRTFGMVKSWTRDPWSRAVVRAPIGDQRETVLPVIAAPLGGRLFFAGEHTDPRVGPGGMEGAIKSGYRVAREVLQDP
;
A
#
# COMPACT_ATOMS: atom_id res chain seq x y z
N MET A 1 13.36 21.96 -0.27
CA MET A 1 13.23 21.11 -1.44
C MET A 1 12.37 21.79 -2.48
N SER A 2 12.96 22.25 -3.50
CA SER A 2 12.19 22.90 -4.52
C SER A 2 11.66 21.84 -5.44
N ALA A 3 10.40 21.67 -5.44
CA ALA A 3 9.78 20.94 -6.48
C ALA A 3 9.77 21.82 -7.70
N GLN A 4 10.83 21.86 -8.36
CA GLN A 4 10.75 22.37 -9.69
C GLN A 4 10.09 21.31 -10.51
N VAL A 5 8.82 21.41 -10.56
CA VAL A 5 8.08 20.67 -11.55
C VAL A 5 8.62 21.15 -12.86
N SER A 6 9.45 20.63 -13.22
CA SER A 6 10.16 20.54 -14.38
C SER A 6 9.62 21.33 -15.53
N SER A 7 10.17 22.46 -15.67
CA SER A 7 10.14 23.13 -16.95
C SER A 7 10.53 22.16 -18.07
N SER A 8 11.23 21.07 -17.76
CA SER A 8 11.57 20.06 -18.77
C SER A 8 10.37 19.23 -19.23
N VAL A 9 9.36 19.02 -18.38
CA VAL A 9 8.14 18.30 -18.80
C VAL A 9 7.23 19.22 -19.60
N VAL A 10 7.14 20.49 -19.22
CA VAL A 10 6.26 21.44 -19.88
C VAL A 10 6.92 22.16 -21.02
N GLY A 11 8.25 22.10 -21.12
CA GLY A 11 9.02 22.80 -22.16
C GLY A 11 9.16 24.28 -21.93
N ARG A 12 8.77 24.80 -20.77
CA ARG A 12 8.89 26.20 -20.41
C ARG A 12 8.89 26.34 -18.89
N PRO A 13 9.47 27.42 -18.34
CA PRO A 13 9.43 27.64 -16.89
C PRO A 13 8.00 27.73 -16.38
N VAL A 14 7.74 27.02 -15.29
CA VAL A 14 6.44 27.06 -14.62
C VAL A 14 6.63 27.73 -13.27
N ARG A 15 5.86 28.80 -13.03
CA ARG A 15 5.89 29.49 -11.76
C ARG A 15 4.94 28.82 -10.79
N ARG A 16 5.49 28.37 -9.67
CA ARG A 16 4.67 27.76 -8.63
C ARG A 16 4.11 28.86 -7.72
N THR A 17 2.79 28.88 -7.56
CA THR A 17 2.12 29.79 -6.65
C THR A 17 1.86 29.16 -5.29
N PHE A 18 1.82 27.84 -5.21
CA PHE A 18 1.62 27.12 -3.95
C PHE A 18 2.25 25.73 -4.07
N GLY A 19 2.74 25.24 -2.95
CA GLY A 19 3.30 23.88 -2.92
C GLY A 19 3.30 23.31 -1.53
N MET A 20 3.12 22.00 -1.43
CA MET A 20 3.14 21.28 -0.18
C MET A 20 3.74 19.89 -0.40
N VAL A 21 4.52 19.43 0.58
CA VAL A 21 5.10 18.09 0.54
C VAL A 21 4.65 17.34 1.77
N LYS A 22 4.11 16.14 1.56
CA LYS A 22 3.74 15.23 2.63
C LYS A 22 4.56 13.95 2.49
N SER A 23 5.28 13.57 3.53
CA SER A 23 6.02 12.31 3.56
C SER A 23 5.22 11.27 4.34
N TRP A 24 4.65 10.30 3.64
CA TRP A 24 3.91 9.23 4.29
C TRP A 24 4.80 8.31 5.10
N THR A 25 6.06 8.18 4.71
CA THR A 25 7.03 7.38 5.46
C THR A 25 7.27 7.95 6.85
N ARG A 26 7.19 9.27 6.99
CA ARG A 26 7.38 9.94 8.27
C ARG A 26 6.11 10.03 9.10
N ASP A 27 4.97 9.77 8.48
CA ASP A 27 3.69 9.80 9.18
C ASP A 27 3.65 8.61 10.15
N PRO A 28 3.46 8.84 11.47
CA PRO A 28 3.48 7.75 12.43
C PRO A 28 2.37 6.72 12.23
N TRP A 29 1.31 7.08 11.53
CA TRP A 29 0.20 6.17 11.28
C TRP A 29 0.32 5.44 9.94
N SER A 30 1.17 5.91 9.06
CA SER A 30 1.34 5.30 7.73
C SER A 30 2.66 4.56 7.61
N ARG A 31 3.77 5.27 7.81
CA ARG A 31 5.14 4.75 7.75
C ARG A 31 5.58 4.24 6.38
N ALA A 32 4.65 4.13 5.43
CA ALA A 32 4.96 3.62 4.09
C ALA A 32 3.91 4.08 3.10
N VAL A 33 4.16 3.82 1.83
CA VAL A 33 3.21 4.09 0.75
C VAL A 33 2.71 2.79 0.15
N VAL A 34 3.63 1.91 -0.24
CA VAL A 34 3.29 0.59 -0.79
C VAL A 34 4.19 -0.45 -0.14
N ARG A 35 3.75 -1.69 -0.20
CA ARG A 35 4.58 -2.77 0.30
C ARG A 35 5.78 -2.98 -0.62
N ALA A 36 6.87 -3.41 -0.04
CA ALA A 36 8.10 -3.69 -0.78
C ALA A 36 8.79 -4.91 -0.17
N PRO A 37 8.27 -6.12 -0.42
CA PRO A 37 8.88 -7.31 0.15
C PRO A 37 10.28 -7.53 -0.39
N ILE A 38 11.18 -7.95 0.48
CA ILE A 38 12.58 -8.16 0.17
C ILE A 38 12.89 -9.64 0.29
N GLY A 39 13.63 -10.19 -0.68
CA GLY A 39 14.05 -11.58 -0.65
C GLY A 39 12.84 -12.52 -0.72
N ASP A 40 12.74 -13.44 0.24
CA ASP A 40 11.68 -14.43 0.29
C ASP A 40 10.48 -14.00 1.14
N GLN A 41 10.39 -12.73 1.49
CA GLN A 41 9.30 -12.25 2.36
C GLN A 41 7.92 -12.48 1.76
N ARG A 42 7.82 -12.50 0.43
CA ARG A 42 6.54 -12.77 -0.22
C ARG A 42 6.00 -14.15 0.14
N GLU A 43 6.86 -15.14 0.24
CA GLU A 43 6.48 -16.51 0.57
C GLU A 43 6.38 -16.76 2.06
N THR A 44 7.18 -16.07 2.88
CA THR A 44 7.30 -16.37 4.30
C THR A 44 6.53 -15.40 5.19
N VAL A 45 6.50 -14.13 4.86
CA VAL A 45 5.91 -13.09 5.71
C VAL A 45 4.49 -12.74 5.28
N LEU A 46 4.25 -12.58 3.99
CA LEU A 46 2.94 -12.14 3.52
C LEU A 46 1.79 -13.07 3.94
N PRO A 47 1.95 -14.41 3.88
CA PRO A 47 0.86 -15.26 4.35
C PRO A 47 0.57 -15.08 5.83
N VAL A 48 1.58 -14.78 6.64
CA VAL A 48 1.41 -14.59 8.08
C VAL A 48 0.63 -13.31 8.37
N ILE A 49 1.01 -12.20 7.72
CA ILE A 49 0.35 -10.92 7.98
C ILE A 49 -1.06 -10.86 7.41
N ALA A 50 -1.38 -11.73 6.46
CA ALA A 50 -2.72 -11.78 5.88
C ALA A 50 -3.64 -12.74 6.64
N ALA A 51 -3.11 -13.64 7.46
CA ALA A 51 -3.88 -14.67 8.12
C ALA A 51 -4.76 -14.10 9.24
N PRO A 52 -6.00 -14.61 9.39
CA PRO A 52 -6.83 -14.22 10.52
C PRO A 52 -6.19 -14.62 11.85
N LEU A 53 -6.45 -13.83 12.88
CA LEU A 53 -5.92 -14.10 14.20
C LEU A 53 -7.05 -14.50 15.15
N GLY A 54 -6.98 -15.75 15.64
CA GLY A 54 -7.93 -16.23 16.63
C GLY A 54 -9.37 -16.30 16.14
N GLY A 55 -9.61 -16.33 14.84
CA GLY A 55 -10.95 -16.37 14.28
C GLY A 55 -11.77 -15.12 14.52
N ARG A 56 -11.14 -14.07 15.02
CA ARG A 56 -11.87 -12.83 15.36
C ARG A 56 -11.29 -11.59 14.73
N LEU A 57 -10.00 -11.60 14.41
CA LEU A 57 -9.32 -10.45 13.85
C LEU A 57 -8.91 -10.76 12.43
N PHE A 58 -9.37 -9.94 11.50
CA PHE A 58 -9.14 -10.15 10.08
C PHE A 58 -8.41 -8.95 9.51
N PHE A 59 -7.56 -9.18 8.53
CA PHE A 59 -6.69 -8.15 7.98
C PHE A 59 -6.92 -8.00 6.48
N ALA A 60 -7.07 -6.75 6.05
CA ALA A 60 -7.19 -6.42 4.65
C ALA A 60 -6.29 -5.22 4.35
N GLY A 61 -6.04 -5.00 3.09
CA GLY A 61 -5.20 -3.91 2.61
C GLY A 61 -4.26 -4.39 1.53
N GLU A 62 -3.72 -3.45 0.79
CA GLU A 62 -2.78 -3.78 -0.30
C GLU A 62 -1.63 -4.65 0.20
N HIS A 63 -1.15 -4.40 1.40
CA HIS A 63 0.00 -5.10 1.97
C HIS A 63 -0.29 -6.58 2.27
N THR A 64 -1.55 -6.99 2.30
CA THR A 64 -1.93 -8.38 2.58
C THR A 64 -2.18 -9.18 1.31
N ASP A 65 -2.05 -8.58 0.13
CA ASP A 65 -2.25 -9.28 -1.14
C ASP A 65 -1.00 -10.09 -1.48
N PRO A 66 -1.10 -11.43 -1.59
CA PRO A 66 0.07 -12.27 -1.83
C PRO A 66 0.53 -12.32 -3.28
N ARG A 67 -0.17 -11.66 -4.19
CA ARG A 67 0.15 -11.80 -5.62
C ARG A 67 1.49 -11.21 -5.97
N VAL A 68 2.10 -11.77 -6.99
CA VAL A 68 3.33 -11.26 -7.58
C VAL A 68 2.97 -10.03 -8.41
N GLY A 69 3.77 -8.97 -8.28
CA GLY A 69 3.55 -7.76 -9.03
C GLY A 69 3.03 -6.63 -8.16
N PRO A 70 2.72 -5.47 -8.76
CA PRO A 70 2.25 -4.34 -7.99
C PRO A 70 0.88 -4.64 -7.41
N GLY A 71 0.78 -4.63 -6.07
CA GLY A 71 -0.49 -4.81 -5.39
C GLY A 71 -1.44 -3.65 -5.65
N GLY A 72 -1.04 -2.47 -5.21
CA GLY A 72 -1.78 -1.24 -5.49
C GLY A 72 -3.25 -1.29 -5.13
N MET A 73 -4.05 -0.54 -5.87
CA MET A 73 -5.49 -0.49 -5.64
C MET A 73 -6.18 -1.82 -5.92
N GLU A 74 -5.73 -2.54 -6.94
CA GLU A 74 -6.30 -3.84 -7.24
C GLU A 74 -6.05 -4.83 -6.11
N GLY A 75 -4.85 -4.82 -5.54
CA GLY A 75 -4.54 -5.66 -4.38
C GLY A 75 -5.38 -5.30 -3.18
N ALA A 76 -5.60 -4.02 -2.95
CA ALA A 76 -6.45 -3.58 -1.85
C ALA A 76 -7.89 -4.06 -2.03
N ILE A 77 -8.44 -3.94 -3.23
CA ILE A 77 -9.80 -4.40 -3.51
C ILE A 77 -9.92 -5.91 -3.31
N LYS A 78 -8.98 -6.66 -3.84
CA LYS A 78 -9.01 -8.11 -3.72
C LYS A 78 -8.87 -8.58 -2.29
N SER A 79 -8.07 -7.87 -1.48
CA SER A 79 -7.95 -8.20 -0.06
C SER A 79 -9.28 -7.99 0.66
N GLY A 80 -10.04 -6.98 0.29
CA GLY A 80 -11.37 -6.75 0.84
C GLY A 80 -12.33 -7.89 0.54
N TYR A 81 -12.35 -8.37 -0.71
CA TYR A 81 -13.17 -9.52 -1.06
C TYR A 81 -12.76 -10.76 -0.29
N ARG A 82 -11.47 -10.98 -0.15
CA ARG A 82 -10.95 -12.13 0.61
C ARG A 82 -11.40 -12.08 2.05
N VAL A 83 -11.24 -10.94 2.70
CA VAL A 83 -11.62 -10.79 4.11
C VAL A 83 -13.13 -10.96 4.28
N ALA A 84 -13.92 -10.45 3.35
CA ALA A 84 -15.36 -10.64 3.41
C ALA A 84 -15.72 -12.13 3.40
N ARG A 85 -15.05 -12.92 2.56
CA ARG A 85 -15.27 -14.35 2.54
C ARG A 85 -14.82 -15.02 3.83
N GLU A 86 -13.68 -14.61 4.38
CA GLU A 86 -13.18 -15.13 5.64
C GLU A 86 -14.17 -14.90 6.77
N VAL A 87 -14.71 -13.69 6.85
CA VAL A 87 -15.68 -13.35 7.91
C VAL A 87 -16.96 -14.17 7.77
N LEU A 88 -17.42 -14.37 6.53
CA LEU A 88 -18.66 -15.11 6.29
C LEU A 88 -18.50 -16.62 6.51
N GLN A 89 -17.32 -17.15 6.32
CA GLN A 89 -17.05 -18.58 6.49
C GLN A 89 -16.77 -18.95 7.92
N ASP A 90 -16.32 -17.99 8.72
CA ASP A 90 -15.94 -18.25 10.10
C ASP A 90 -17.14 -17.94 10.99
N PRO A 91 -17.78 -18.95 11.59
CA PRO A 91 -18.92 -18.73 12.47
C PRO A 91 -18.53 -18.03 13.78
#